data_b11cb6e5e031eb9621154a815e4e4848
#
_entry.id   b11cb6e5e031eb9621154a815e4e4848
#
_cell.length_a   1.000
_cell.length_b   1.000
_cell.length_c   1.000
_cell.angle_alpha   90.00
_cell.angle_beta   90.00
_cell.angle_gamma   90.00
#
_symmetry.space_group_name_H-M   'P 1'
#
loop_
_entity.id
_entity.type
_entity.pdbx_description
1 polymer ?
#
loop_
_entity_poly.entity_id
_entity_poly.type
_entity_poly.pdbx_seq_one_letter_code
_entity_poly.pdbx_strand_id
1 'polypeptide(L)'
;MAAARRFIRKCVADGKTLFVPVTVMLQLEWVLRASFEYAKDEVMEVLSSLLSAAELSFESEPALEVALQLYRNGTADFADCLHIALAAQAGESPLWTFDRRAGKVSGAQMMGR
;
A
#
# COMPACT_ATOMS: atom_id res chain seq x y z
N MET A 1 12.23 -9.70 8.77
CA MET A 1 11.25 -9.10 9.69
C MET A 1 10.80 -10.05 10.80
N ALA A 2 11.77 -10.69 11.43
CA ALA A 2 11.48 -11.69 12.46
C ALA A 2 10.73 -11.11 13.67
N ALA A 3 11.06 -9.89 14.08
CA ALA A 3 10.41 -9.25 15.23
C ALA A 3 8.92 -8.97 14.95
N ALA A 4 8.59 -8.53 13.72
CA ALA A 4 7.20 -8.30 13.33
C ALA A 4 6.42 -9.60 13.33
N ARG A 5 7.01 -10.68 12.81
CA ARG A 5 6.36 -12.00 12.81
C ARG A 5 6.10 -12.51 14.21
N ARG A 6 7.04 -12.32 15.13
CA ARG A 6 6.87 -12.72 16.52
C ARG A 6 5.74 -11.96 17.18
N PHE A 7 5.66 -10.66 16.93
CA PHE A 7 4.59 -9.82 17.47
C PHE A 7 3.22 -10.27 16.96
N ILE A 8 3.13 -10.52 15.66
CA ILE A 8 1.89 -11.01 15.04
C ILE A 8 1.48 -12.35 15.64
N ARG A 9 2.43 -13.27 15.78
CA ARG A 9 2.14 -14.59 16.39
C ARG A 9 1.63 -14.46 17.81
N LYS A 10 2.20 -13.54 18.58
CA LYS A 10 1.75 -13.29 19.95
C LYS A 10 0.31 -12.79 19.96
N CYS A 11 -0.03 -11.86 19.06
CA CYS A 11 -1.39 -11.35 18.95
C CYS A 11 -2.37 -12.45 18.56
N VAL A 12 -1.99 -13.35 17.67
CA VAL A 12 -2.80 -14.50 17.29
C VAL A 12 -3.04 -15.42 18.49
N ALA A 13 -1.97 -15.72 19.22
CA ALA A 13 -2.04 -16.58 20.40
C ALA A 13 -2.97 -16.00 21.47
N ASP A 14 -3.01 -14.67 21.57
CA ASP A 14 -3.87 -13.97 22.51
C ASP A 14 -5.29 -13.72 21.97
N GLY A 15 -5.59 -14.21 20.77
CA GLY A 15 -6.87 -14.00 20.12
C GLY A 15 -7.13 -12.56 19.69
N LYS A 16 -6.08 -11.78 19.47
CA LYS A 16 -6.16 -10.37 19.11
C LYS A 16 -5.88 -10.15 17.64
N THR A 17 -6.53 -9.12 17.07
CA THR A 17 -6.28 -8.66 15.71
C THR A 17 -5.56 -7.31 15.79
N LEU A 18 -4.53 -7.13 14.99
CA LEU A 18 -3.81 -5.87 14.89
C LEU A 18 -4.41 -5.01 13.79
N PHE A 19 -4.75 -3.77 14.13
CA PHE A 19 -5.19 -2.80 13.13
C PHE A 19 -3.99 -2.10 12.50
N VAL A 20 -3.97 -2.05 11.17
CA VAL A 20 -2.87 -1.45 10.39
C VAL A 20 -3.40 -0.24 9.62
N PRO A 21 -3.06 0.98 10.04
CA PRO A 21 -3.42 2.18 9.28
C PRO A 21 -2.73 2.22 7.90
N VAL A 22 -3.34 2.93 6.96
CA VAL A 22 -2.75 3.09 5.61
C VAL A 22 -1.37 3.73 5.67
N THR A 23 -1.15 4.63 6.63
CA THR A 23 0.14 5.30 6.80
C THR A 23 1.25 4.31 7.17
N VAL A 24 0.91 3.26 7.93
CA VAL A 24 1.87 2.21 8.27
C VAL A 24 2.24 1.40 7.03
N MET A 25 1.28 1.11 6.16
CA MET A 25 1.55 0.42 4.90
C MET A 25 2.46 1.24 3.99
N LEU A 26 2.22 2.55 3.91
CA LEU A 26 3.10 3.46 3.17
C LEU A 26 4.52 3.45 3.71
N GLN A 27 4.64 3.54 5.02
CA GLN A 27 5.94 3.55 5.69
C GLN A 27 6.67 2.23 5.48
N LEU A 28 5.96 1.12 5.57
CA LEU A 28 6.54 -0.20 5.36
C LEU A 28 7.09 -0.34 3.94
N GLU A 29 6.33 0.05 2.93
CA GLU A 29 6.78 0.01 1.55
C GLU A 29 8.07 0.81 1.38
N TRP A 30 8.09 2.03 1.93
CA TRP A 30 9.27 2.89 1.83
C TRP A 30 10.48 2.26 2.52
N VAL A 31 10.31 1.71 3.72
CA VAL A 31 11.39 1.09 4.48
C VAL A 31 11.96 -0.13 3.74
N LEU A 32 11.10 -0.97 3.20
CA LEU A 32 11.54 -2.15 2.45
C LEU A 32 12.39 -1.75 1.25
N ARG A 33 11.96 -0.72 0.54
CA ARG A 33 12.64 -0.26 -0.65
C ARG A 33 13.92 0.53 -0.32
N ALA A 34 13.84 1.46 0.62
CA ALA A 34 14.94 2.39 0.90
C ALA A 34 15.96 1.83 1.87
N SER A 35 15.53 1.10 2.91
CA SER A 35 16.44 0.62 3.95
C SER A 35 16.89 -0.82 3.72
N PHE A 36 16.03 -1.68 3.19
CA PHE A 36 16.37 -3.07 2.92
C PHE A 36 16.72 -3.32 1.46
N GLU A 37 16.61 -2.30 0.62
CA GLU A 37 16.96 -2.37 -0.81
C GLU A 37 16.23 -3.49 -1.55
N TYR A 38 14.99 -3.78 -1.13
CA TYR A 38 14.16 -4.76 -1.81
C TYR A 38 13.76 -4.26 -3.19
N ALA A 39 13.78 -5.16 -4.16
CA ALA A 39 13.23 -4.89 -5.49
C ALA A 39 11.71 -4.79 -5.39
N LYS A 40 11.10 -4.16 -6.39
CA LYS A 40 9.65 -3.97 -6.43
C LYS A 40 8.89 -5.27 -6.23
N ASP A 41 9.32 -6.35 -6.88
CA ASP A 41 8.69 -7.66 -6.78
C ASP A 41 8.71 -8.19 -5.35
N GLU A 42 9.83 -7.99 -4.66
CA GLU A 42 9.97 -8.42 -3.27
C GLU A 42 9.07 -7.61 -2.34
N VAL A 43 8.99 -6.30 -2.58
CA VAL A 43 8.09 -5.41 -1.82
C VAL A 43 6.65 -5.85 -2.02
N MET A 44 6.26 -6.09 -3.27
CA MET A 44 4.91 -6.55 -3.61
C MET A 44 4.55 -7.84 -2.90
N GLU A 45 5.48 -8.77 -2.85
CA GLU A 45 5.27 -10.05 -2.18
C GLU A 45 5.03 -9.86 -0.68
N VAL A 46 5.82 -9.01 -0.03
CA VAL A 46 5.64 -8.73 1.40
C VAL A 46 4.29 -8.09 1.66
N LEU A 47 3.94 -7.05 0.91
CA LEU A 47 2.67 -6.33 1.12
C LEU A 47 1.47 -7.23 0.85
N SER A 48 1.52 -8.05 -0.19
CA SER A 48 0.45 -8.99 -0.53
C SER A 48 0.28 -10.05 0.56
N SER A 49 1.39 -10.55 1.09
CA SER A 49 1.36 -11.53 2.18
C SER A 49 0.72 -10.95 3.44
N LEU A 50 1.03 -9.69 3.76
CA LEU A 50 0.43 -9.02 4.91
C LEU A 50 -1.08 -8.85 4.74
N LEU A 51 -1.53 -8.45 3.54
CA LEU A 51 -2.96 -8.29 3.27
C LEU A 51 -3.72 -9.61 3.40
N SER A 52 -3.05 -10.73 3.22
CA SER A 52 -3.65 -12.05 3.36
C SER A 52 -3.64 -12.59 4.79
N ALA A 53 -2.98 -11.90 5.71
CA ALA A 53 -2.86 -12.37 7.09
C ALA A 53 -4.14 -12.14 7.86
N ALA A 54 -4.71 -13.23 8.40
CA ALA A 54 -5.98 -13.18 9.15
C ALA A 54 -5.84 -12.38 10.46
N GLU A 55 -4.63 -12.28 10.98
CA GLU A 55 -4.32 -11.59 12.23
C GLU A 55 -4.31 -10.07 12.09
N LEU A 56 -4.33 -9.57 10.85
CA LEU A 56 -4.24 -8.14 10.58
C LEU A 56 -5.57 -7.63 10.02
N SER A 57 -5.95 -6.47 10.52
CA SER A 57 -7.10 -5.72 10.03
C SER A 57 -6.57 -4.41 9.45
N PHE A 58 -6.94 -4.10 8.22
CA PHE A 58 -6.37 -2.96 7.50
C PHE A 58 -7.37 -1.85 7.34
N GLU A 59 -6.91 -0.63 7.56
CA GLU A 59 -7.66 0.55 7.18
C GLU A 59 -7.77 0.57 5.65
N SER A 60 -9.01 0.71 5.14
CA SER A 60 -9.26 0.83 3.70
C SER A 60 -8.65 -0.32 2.88
N GLU A 61 -8.84 -1.56 3.33
CA GLU A 61 -8.29 -2.73 2.66
C GLU A 61 -8.59 -2.79 1.16
N PRO A 62 -9.83 -2.50 0.69
CA PRO A 62 -10.09 -2.50 -0.76
C PRO A 62 -9.21 -1.50 -1.51
N ALA A 63 -8.97 -0.32 -0.94
CA ALA A 63 -8.09 0.67 -1.57
C ALA A 63 -6.64 0.18 -1.61
N LEU A 64 -6.18 -0.51 -0.57
CA LEU A 64 -4.84 -1.08 -0.55
C LEU A 64 -4.67 -2.14 -1.65
N GLU A 65 -5.66 -2.97 -1.87
CA GLU A 65 -5.62 -3.98 -2.93
C GLU A 65 -5.56 -3.35 -4.30
N VAL A 66 -6.37 -2.31 -4.54
CA VAL A 66 -6.34 -1.55 -5.80
C VAL A 66 -4.97 -0.88 -5.98
N ALA A 67 -4.46 -0.27 -4.92
CA ALA A 67 -3.15 0.40 -4.96
C ALA A 67 -2.04 -0.57 -5.33
N LEU A 68 -2.03 -1.78 -4.78
CA LEU A 68 -1.05 -2.80 -5.13
C LEU A 68 -1.14 -3.21 -6.58
N GLN A 69 -2.37 -3.33 -7.11
CA GLN A 69 -2.59 -3.65 -8.51
C GLN A 69 -2.02 -2.55 -9.43
N LEU A 70 -2.32 -1.28 -9.12
CA LEU A 70 -1.81 -0.14 -9.87
C LEU A 70 -0.28 -0.07 -9.79
N TYR A 71 0.27 -0.32 -8.62
CA TYR A 71 1.71 -0.32 -8.40
C TYR A 71 2.40 -1.41 -9.21
N ARG A 72 1.82 -2.60 -9.26
CA ARG A 72 2.35 -3.74 -10.02
C ARG A 72 2.40 -3.44 -11.51
N ASN A 73 1.35 -2.81 -12.03
CA ASN A 73 1.15 -2.66 -13.48
C ASN A 73 1.68 -1.36 -14.06
N GLY A 74 2.19 -0.44 -13.23
CA GLY A 74 2.63 0.86 -13.68
C GLY A 74 4.02 1.25 -13.20
N THR A 75 4.36 2.50 -13.41
CA THR A 75 5.66 3.07 -13.03
C THR A 75 5.55 4.08 -11.88
N ALA A 76 4.33 4.37 -11.42
CA ALA A 76 4.11 5.31 -10.32
C ALA A 76 4.52 4.71 -8.99
N ASP A 77 4.87 5.56 -8.02
CA ASP A 77 5.20 5.13 -6.67
C ASP A 77 3.98 4.55 -5.98
N PHE A 78 4.21 3.67 -5.00
CA PHE A 78 3.13 3.08 -4.22
C PHE A 78 2.28 4.14 -3.53
N ALA A 79 2.91 5.20 -2.99
CA ALA A 79 2.18 6.30 -2.36
C ALA A 79 1.17 6.93 -3.30
N ASP A 80 1.58 7.21 -4.55
CA ASP A 80 0.68 7.79 -5.55
C ASP A 80 -0.45 6.83 -5.90
N CYS A 81 -0.14 5.56 -6.05
CA CYS A 81 -1.15 4.53 -6.32
C CYS A 81 -2.18 4.47 -5.19
N LEU A 82 -1.72 4.56 -3.95
CA LEU A 82 -2.61 4.54 -2.79
C LEU A 82 -3.48 5.79 -2.73
N HIS A 83 -2.91 6.97 -3.00
CA HIS A 83 -3.68 8.21 -3.04
C HIS A 83 -4.79 8.12 -4.10
N ILE A 84 -4.48 7.59 -5.27
CA ILE A 84 -5.46 7.41 -6.36
C ILE A 84 -6.58 6.45 -5.91
N ALA A 85 -6.21 5.33 -5.30
CA ALA A 85 -7.17 4.33 -4.85
C ALA A 85 -8.08 4.89 -3.75
N LEU A 86 -7.53 5.66 -2.82
CA LEU A 86 -8.31 6.29 -1.75
C LEU A 86 -9.25 7.35 -2.29
N ALA A 87 -8.79 8.15 -3.27
CA ALA A 87 -9.64 9.16 -3.91
C ALA A 87 -10.82 8.50 -4.62
N ALA A 88 -10.57 7.42 -5.34
CA ALA A 88 -11.63 6.68 -6.04
C ALA A 88 -12.63 6.08 -5.04
N GLN A 89 -12.13 5.53 -3.93
CA GLN A 89 -12.98 4.97 -2.89
C GLN A 89 -13.88 6.03 -2.26
N ALA A 90 -13.38 7.25 -2.12
CA ALA A 90 -14.14 8.38 -1.57
C ALA A 90 -15.06 9.04 -2.59
N GLY A 91 -15.03 8.62 -3.85
CA GLY A 91 -15.80 9.25 -4.92
C GLY A 91 -15.16 10.52 -5.46
N GLU A 92 -13.90 10.76 -5.15
CA GLU A 92 -13.16 11.97 -5.54
C GLU A 92 -12.19 11.69 -6.69
N SER A 93 -12.71 11.14 -7.77
CA SER A 93 -11.91 10.80 -8.94
C SER A 93 -12.14 11.81 -10.06
N PRO A 94 -11.11 12.18 -10.86
CA PRO A 94 -9.73 11.70 -10.81
C PRO A 94 -8.89 12.38 -9.73
N LEU A 95 -7.81 11.73 -9.33
CA LEU A 95 -6.82 12.36 -8.45
C LEU A 95 -5.96 13.32 -9.29
N TRP A 96 -5.87 14.56 -8.86
CA TRP A 96 -4.99 15.52 -9.50
C TRP A 96 -3.58 15.38 -8.97
N THR A 97 -2.58 15.38 -9.84
CA THR A 97 -1.18 15.22 -9.46
C THR A 97 -0.26 16.04 -10.35
N PHE A 98 0.89 16.42 -9.80
CA PHE A 98 1.97 17.06 -10.55
C PHE A 98 3.02 16.06 -11.03
N ASP A 99 3.01 14.82 -10.55
CA ASP A 99 3.96 13.78 -10.94
C ASP A 99 3.54 13.19 -12.28
N ARG A 100 4.44 13.22 -13.26
CA ARG A 100 4.14 12.71 -14.60
C ARG A 100 3.87 11.21 -14.60
N ARG A 101 4.55 10.46 -13.76
CA ARG A 101 4.32 9.00 -13.66
C ARG A 101 2.97 8.70 -13.05
N ALA A 102 2.61 9.43 -12.00
CA ALA A 102 1.31 9.27 -11.37
C ALA A 102 0.18 9.69 -12.31
N GLY A 103 0.40 10.74 -13.12
CA GLY A 103 -0.59 11.22 -14.07
C GLY A 103 -0.95 10.23 -15.17
N LYS A 104 -0.11 9.20 -15.38
CA LYS A 104 -0.38 8.14 -16.36
C LYS A 104 -1.21 7.00 -15.79
N VAL A 105 -1.43 7.00 -14.48
CA VAL A 105 -2.20 5.94 -13.82
C VAL A 105 -3.69 6.21 -13.97
N SER A 106 -4.46 5.16 -14.20
CA SER A 106 -5.91 5.25 -14.27
C SER A 106 -6.47 5.87 -12.97
N GLY A 107 -7.33 6.86 -13.10
CA GLY A 107 -7.91 7.56 -11.96
C GLY A 107 -7.15 8.77 -11.51
N ALA A 108 -6.02 9.11 -12.17
CA ALA A 108 -5.25 10.30 -11.89
C ALA A 108 -5.30 11.26 -13.08
N GLN A 109 -5.04 12.53 -12.80
CA GLN A 109 -4.94 13.54 -13.84
C GLN A 109 -3.87 14.54 -13.46
N MET A 110 -3.03 14.91 -14.41
CA MET A 110 -1.93 15.82 -14.16
C MET A 110 -2.42 17.25 -14.00
N MET A 111 -1.99 17.92 -12.93
CA MET A 111 -2.31 19.32 -12.67
C MET A 111 -1.39 20.21 -13.49
N GLY A 112 -1.84 21.42 -13.77
CA GLY A 112 -1.05 22.42 -14.47
C GLY A 112 -0.99 22.25 -15.97
N ARG A 113 -1.86 21.45 -16.54
CA ARG A 113 -1.91 21.20 -17.99
C ARG A 113 -3.24 21.57 -18.56
#